data_d867e289fbce4b9ea7286115eba200d2
#
_entry.id   d867e289fbce4b9ea7286115eba200d2
#
_cell.length_a   1.000
_cell.length_b   1.000
_cell.length_c   1.000
_cell.angle_alpha   90.00
_cell.angle_beta   90.00
_cell.angle_gamma   90.00
#
_symmetry.space_group_name_H-M   'P 1'
#
loop_
_entity.id
_entity.type
_entity.pdbx_description
1 polymer ?
#
loop_
_entity_poly.entity_id
_entity_poly.type
_entity_poly.pdbx_seq_one_letter_code
_entity_poly.pdbx_strand_id
1 'polypeptide(L)'
;MAVLSAVHAHSHADTESIIGAVRRDLPEVSHQAVYDSLHTLTAAGLVRRIQPSGSVARYESRVGDNHHHVVCRSCGVIADVDCAPGEAPCLTASDDHGFAIDEAEVIYWGFCPGCST
;
A
#
# COMPACT_ATOMS: atom_id res chain seq x y z
N MET A 1 -14.46 7.49 9.69
CA MET A 1 -14.00 6.24 10.26
C MET A 1 -12.53 6.33 10.61
N ALA A 2 -12.17 6.00 11.85
CA ALA A 2 -10.81 6.25 12.38
C ALA A 2 -9.72 5.49 11.64
N VAL A 3 -9.95 4.22 11.29
CA VAL A 3 -8.95 3.40 10.59
C VAL A 3 -8.69 3.94 9.18
N LEU A 4 -9.74 4.27 8.44
CA LEU A 4 -9.59 4.84 7.09
C LEU A 4 -8.86 6.19 7.14
N SER A 5 -9.19 7.03 8.11
CA SER A 5 -8.50 8.32 8.31
C SER A 5 -7.03 8.12 8.62
N ALA A 6 -6.68 7.11 9.45
CA ALA A 6 -5.29 6.80 9.77
C ALA A 6 -4.51 6.34 8.53
N VAL A 7 -5.11 5.48 7.70
CA VAL A 7 -4.48 5.03 6.44
C VAL A 7 -4.28 6.21 5.49
N HIS A 8 -5.26 7.09 5.40
CA HIS A 8 -5.21 8.27 4.54
C HIS A 8 -4.12 9.24 4.97
N ALA A 9 -3.96 9.45 6.28
CA ALA A 9 -2.96 10.36 6.84
C ALA A 9 -1.55 9.78 6.82
N HIS A 10 -1.40 8.46 6.87
CA HIS A 10 -0.12 7.76 6.98
C HIS A 10 0.02 6.71 5.88
N SER A 11 0.16 7.19 4.64
CA SER A 11 0.31 6.31 3.47
C SER A 11 1.51 5.36 3.64
N HIS A 12 1.33 4.11 3.26
CA HIS A 12 2.31 3.03 3.39
C HIS A 12 2.63 2.64 4.84
N ALA A 13 1.81 3.04 5.80
CA ALA A 13 2.00 2.62 7.18
C ALA A 13 1.72 1.13 7.35
N ASP A 14 2.50 0.47 8.19
CA ASP A 14 2.23 -0.90 8.59
C ASP A 14 1.09 -0.95 9.63
N THR A 15 0.65 -2.16 9.97
CA THR A 15 -0.47 -2.34 10.89
C THR A 15 -0.20 -1.73 12.26
N GLU A 16 1.01 -1.90 12.81
CA GLU A 16 1.35 -1.36 14.12
C GLU A 16 1.30 0.17 14.15
N SER A 17 1.77 0.82 13.09
CA SER A 17 1.71 2.28 12.96
C SER A 17 0.28 2.77 12.86
N ILE A 18 -0.57 2.04 12.13
CA ILE A 18 -2.00 2.36 12.00
C ILE A 18 -2.70 2.22 13.36
N ILE A 19 -2.42 1.15 14.09
CA ILE A 19 -2.97 0.94 15.43
C ILE A 19 -2.57 2.09 16.35
N GLY A 20 -1.31 2.50 16.33
CA GLY A 20 -0.83 3.64 17.12
C GLY A 20 -1.55 4.94 16.78
N ALA A 21 -1.77 5.19 15.50
CA ALA A 21 -2.49 6.39 15.06
C ALA A 21 -3.95 6.37 15.49
N VAL A 22 -4.64 5.23 15.36
CA VAL A 22 -6.04 5.09 15.79
C VAL A 22 -6.18 5.26 17.30
N ARG A 23 -5.23 4.75 18.07
CA ARG A 23 -5.25 4.83 19.54
C ARG A 23 -5.05 6.23 20.09
N ARG A 24 -4.58 7.19 19.29
CA ARG A 24 -4.54 8.59 19.70
C ARG A 24 -5.94 9.14 19.93
N ASP A 25 -6.90 8.71 19.12
CA ASP A 25 -8.29 9.14 19.21
C ASP A 25 -9.16 8.14 19.97
N LEU A 26 -8.83 6.85 19.87
CA LEU A 26 -9.57 5.75 20.47
C LEU A 26 -8.62 4.88 21.29
N PRO A 27 -8.20 5.33 22.50
CA PRO A 27 -7.14 4.63 23.25
C PRO A 27 -7.46 3.18 23.62
N GLU A 28 -8.73 2.82 23.68
CA GLU A 28 -9.18 1.49 24.11
C GLU A 28 -9.45 0.54 22.93
N VAL A 29 -9.20 0.98 21.68
CA VAL A 29 -9.44 0.11 20.53
C VAL A 29 -8.47 -1.08 20.59
N SER A 30 -9.00 -2.27 20.30
CA SER A 30 -8.19 -3.49 20.30
C SER A 30 -7.43 -3.65 18.98
N HIS A 31 -6.33 -4.41 19.02
CA HIS A 31 -5.63 -4.81 17.80
C HIS A 31 -6.56 -5.51 16.83
N GLN A 32 -7.40 -6.44 17.33
CA GLN A 32 -8.33 -7.20 16.50
C GLN A 32 -9.32 -6.30 15.79
N ALA A 33 -9.83 -5.28 16.47
CA ALA A 33 -10.78 -4.34 15.86
C ALA A 33 -10.13 -3.59 14.69
N VAL A 34 -8.87 -3.19 14.82
CA VAL A 34 -8.14 -2.51 13.73
C VAL A 34 -7.89 -3.48 12.57
N TYR A 35 -7.44 -4.70 12.84
CA TYR A 35 -7.26 -5.72 11.81
C TYR A 35 -8.55 -6.00 11.05
N ASP A 36 -9.67 -6.17 11.75
CA ASP A 36 -10.96 -6.43 11.12
C ASP A 36 -11.39 -5.27 10.23
N SER A 37 -11.18 -4.03 10.69
CA SER A 37 -11.47 -2.83 9.89
C SER A 37 -10.61 -2.76 8.64
N LEU A 38 -9.32 -3.02 8.75
CA LEU A 38 -8.41 -3.04 7.60
C LEU A 38 -8.82 -4.11 6.59
N HIS A 39 -9.18 -5.29 7.07
CA HIS A 39 -9.64 -6.37 6.21
C HIS A 39 -10.92 -5.98 5.45
N THR A 40 -11.89 -5.43 6.16
CA THR A 40 -13.15 -4.96 5.57
C THR A 40 -12.93 -3.86 4.54
N LEU A 41 -12.09 -2.87 4.85
CA LEU A 41 -11.79 -1.76 3.93
C LEU A 41 -11.05 -2.25 2.68
N THR A 42 -10.16 -3.22 2.84
CA THR A 42 -9.44 -3.83 1.71
C THR A 42 -10.41 -4.59 0.81
N ALA A 43 -11.29 -5.38 1.39
CA ALA A 43 -12.30 -6.14 0.65
C ALA A 43 -13.28 -5.22 -0.09
N ALA A 44 -13.57 -4.05 0.48
CA ALA A 44 -14.46 -3.05 -0.14
C ALA A 44 -13.76 -2.19 -1.20
N GLY A 45 -12.44 -2.34 -1.39
CA GLY A 45 -11.69 -1.57 -2.36
C GLY A 45 -11.38 -0.13 -1.94
N LEU A 46 -11.55 0.20 -0.67
CA LEU A 46 -11.27 1.55 -0.15
C LEU A 46 -9.83 1.72 0.34
N VAL A 47 -9.15 0.61 0.57
CA VAL A 47 -7.77 0.56 1.03
C VAL A 47 -7.06 -0.55 0.25
N ARG A 48 -5.80 -0.34 -0.05
CA ARG A 48 -4.94 -1.32 -0.71
C ARG A 48 -3.90 -1.82 0.27
N ARG A 49 -3.76 -3.14 0.34
CA ARG A 49 -2.72 -3.79 1.13
C ARG A 49 -1.52 -4.09 0.24
N ILE A 50 -0.34 -3.64 0.66
CA ILE A 50 0.90 -3.84 -0.05
C ILE A 50 1.84 -4.63 0.84
N GLN A 51 2.35 -5.75 0.35
CA GLN A 51 3.31 -6.55 1.10
C GLN A 51 4.46 -6.96 0.18
N PRO A 52 5.48 -6.10 0.03
CA PRO A 52 6.67 -6.48 -0.71
C PRO A 52 7.33 -7.69 -0.08
N SER A 53 7.93 -8.55 -0.91
CA SER A 53 8.59 -9.76 -0.44
C SER A 53 9.60 -9.46 0.67
N GLY A 54 9.49 -10.19 1.79
CA GLY A 54 10.37 -10.00 2.94
C GLY A 54 10.02 -8.80 3.84
N SER A 55 8.89 -8.15 3.60
CA SER A 55 8.46 -6.97 4.35
C SER A 55 7.14 -7.21 5.06
N VAL A 56 6.81 -6.36 6.04
CA VAL A 56 5.50 -6.36 6.67
C VAL A 56 4.45 -5.76 5.72
N ALA A 57 3.19 -6.11 5.94
CA ALA A 57 2.09 -5.53 5.18
C ALA A 57 1.96 -4.04 5.47
N ARG A 58 1.74 -3.25 4.42
CA ARG A 58 1.51 -1.82 4.50
C ARG A 58 0.21 -1.48 3.81
N TYR A 59 -0.37 -0.35 4.16
CA TYR A 59 -1.70 0.03 3.67
C TYR A 59 -1.70 1.42 3.07
N GLU A 60 -2.53 1.62 2.05
CA GLU A 60 -2.72 2.93 1.44
C GLU A 60 -4.17 3.09 1.01
N SER A 61 -4.66 4.34 0.99
CA SER A 61 -6.00 4.67 0.53
C SER A 61 -6.06 5.06 -0.94
N ARG A 62 -4.91 5.16 -1.59
CA ARG A 62 -4.81 5.47 -3.01
C ARG A 62 -5.06 4.21 -3.83
N VAL A 63 -6.28 4.07 -4.34
CA VAL A 63 -6.72 2.88 -5.07
C VAL A 63 -7.31 3.27 -6.42
N GLY A 64 -7.33 2.33 -7.37
CA GLY A 64 -7.97 2.53 -8.66
C GLY A 64 -7.19 3.39 -9.66
N ASP A 65 -5.96 3.74 -9.37
CA ASP A 65 -5.09 4.47 -10.30
C ASP A 65 -3.89 3.61 -10.73
N ASN A 66 -3.09 4.14 -11.66
CA ASN A 66 -1.96 3.43 -12.24
C ASN A 66 -0.65 3.83 -11.57
N HIS A 67 -0.60 3.77 -10.25
CA HIS A 67 0.65 4.01 -9.57
C HIS A 67 1.33 2.70 -9.15
N HIS A 68 2.62 2.75 -9.01
CA HIS A 68 3.45 1.66 -8.58
C HIS A 68 4.27 2.10 -7.38
N HIS A 69 5.18 1.25 -6.91
CA HIS A 69 5.95 1.53 -5.70
C HIS A 69 7.44 1.31 -5.95
N VAL A 70 8.28 2.07 -5.25
CA VAL A 70 9.70 1.81 -5.15
C VAL A 70 10.03 1.54 -3.68
N VAL A 71 10.81 0.49 -3.45
CA VAL A 71 11.14 0.03 -2.09
C VAL A 71 12.66 0.06 -1.91
N CYS A 72 13.11 0.64 -0.81
CA CYS A 72 14.52 0.59 -0.44
C CYS A 72 14.85 -0.78 0.14
N ARG A 73 15.84 -1.46 -0.44
CA ARG A 73 16.28 -2.77 0.04
C ARG A 73 16.92 -2.72 1.43
N SER A 74 17.47 -1.57 1.81
CA SER A 74 18.19 -1.41 3.06
C SER A 74 17.28 -1.03 4.22
N CYS A 75 16.51 0.04 4.09
CA CYS A 75 15.70 0.54 5.21
C CYS A 75 14.20 0.25 5.08
N GLY A 76 13.75 -0.25 3.93
CA GLY A 76 12.34 -0.61 3.72
C GLY A 76 11.42 0.55 3.40
N VAL A 77 11.91 1.77 3.25
CA VAL A 77 11.06 2.91 2.90
C VAL A 77 10.40 2.67 1.55
N ILE A 78 9.12 3.06 1.46
CA ILE A 78 8.32 2.93 0.24
C ILE A 78 7.92 4.30 -0.24
N ALA A 79 7.98 4.52 -1.55
CA ALA A 79 7.46 5.71 -2.20
C ALA A 79 6.56 5.30 -3.37
N ASP A 80 5.61 6.17 -3.72
CA ASP A 80 4.77 5.97 -4.89
C ASP A 80 5.52 6.39 -6.15
N VAL A 81 5.32 5.63 -7.22
CA VAL A 81 5.85 5.93 -8.55
C VAL A 81 4.69 5.86 -9.53
N ASP A 82 4.37 6.95 -10.17
CA ASP A 82 3.33 6.98 -11.19
C ASP A 82 3.86 6.39 -12.50
N CYS A 83 2.95 5.87 -13.33
CA CYS A 83 3.32 5.50 -14.69
C CYS A 83 3.81 6.73 -15.45
N ALA A 84 4.79 6.56 -16.32
CA ALA A 84 5.28 7.64 -17.16
C ALA A 84 4.12 8.23 -17.98
N PRO A 85 4.07 9.55 -18.17
CA PRO A 85 3.00 10.18 -18.95
C PRO A 85 2.88 9.57 -20.33
N GLY A 86 1.65 9.24 -20.73
CA GLY A 86 1.39 8.60 -22.01
C GLY A 86 1.60 7.09 -22.04
N GLU A 87 2.06 6.51 -20.96
CA GLU A 87 2.29 5.07 -20.83
C GLU A 87 1.05 4.36 -20.28
N ALA A 88 0.00 4.25 -21.07
CA ALA A 88 -1.14 3.43 -20.70
C ALA A 88 -0.80 1.94 -20.58
N PRO A 89 0.19 1.41 -21.33
CA PRO A 89 0.46 -0.03 -21.32
C PRO A 89 1.09 -0.60 -20.05
N CYS A 90 1.42 0.16 -19.05
CA CYS A 90 1.99 -0.44 -17.84
C CYS A 90 1.02 -1.44 -17.17
N LEU A 91 -0.24 -1.42 -17.57
CA LEU A 91 -1.24 -2.39 -17.10
C LEU A 91 -1.62 -3.43 -18.14
N THR A 92 -0.97 -3.43 -19.33
CA THR A 92 -1.33 -4.33 -20.41
C THR A 92 -0.42 -5.57 -20.38
N ALA A 93 -1.01 -6.72 -20.13
CA ALA A 93 -0.31 -7.98 -20.22
C ALA A 93 -0.18 -8.41 -21.68
N SER A 94 0.99 -8.96 -22.07
CA SER A 94 1.18 -9.49 -23.42
C SER A 94 0.35 -10.74 -23.69
N ASP A 95 0.03 -11.49 -22.62
CA ASP A 95 -0.81 -12.67 -22.68
C ASP A 95 -1.54 -12.77 -21.35
N ASP A 96 -2.85 -12.66 -21.36
CA ASP A 96 -3.67 -12.73 -20.16
C ASP A 96 -4.05 -14.16 -19.77
N HIS A 97 -3.73 -15.15 -20.59
CA HIS A 97 -4.07 -16.56 -20.36
C HIS A 97 -5.55 -16.82 -20.06
N GLY A 98 -6.42 -15.96 -20.54
CA GLY A 98 -7.86 -16.05 -20.30
C GLY A 98 -8.33 -15.39 -19.00
N PHE A 99 -7.44 -14.75 -18.25
CA PHE A 99 -7.82 -14.01 -17.03
C PHE A 99 -8.44 -12.67 -17.40
N ALA A 100 -9.49 -12.31 -16.65
CA ALA A 100 -10.00 -10.93 -16.68
C ALA A 100 -9.16 -10.09 -15.72
N ILE A 101 -8.13 -9.45 -16.27
CA ILE A 101 -7.17 -8.70 -15.46
C ILE A 101 -7.79 -7.39 -15.03
N ASP A 102 -7.84 -7.13 -13.73
CA ASP A 102 -8.38 -5.89 -13.17
C ASP A 102 -7.30 -4.95 -12.63
N GLU A 103 -6.10 -5.45 -12.38
CA GLU A 103 -5.04 -4.66 -11.78
C GLU A 103 -3.67 -5.22 -12.14
N ALA A 104 -2.70 -4.34 -12.30
CA ALA A 104 -1.28 -4.69 -12.40
C ALA A 104 -0.51 -3.91 -11.35
N GLU A 105 0.54 -4.52 -10.81
CA GLU A 105 1.39 -3.89 -9.81
C GLU A 105 2.85 -4.09 -10.20
N VAL A 106 3.63 -3.01 -10.11
CA VAL A 106 5.07 -3.05 -10.34
C VAL A 106 5.74 -2.52 -9.09
N ILE A 107 6.72 -3.25 -8.59
CA ILE A 107 7.53 -2.83 -7.46
C ILE A 107 8.97 -2.70 -7.94
N TYR A 108 9.52 -1.49 -7.81
CA TYR A 108 10.92 -1.22 -8.11
C TYR A 108 11.73 -1.39 -6.84
N TRP A 109 12.85 -2.07 -6.93
CA TRP A 109 13.75 -2.32 -5.81
C TRP A 109 15.04 -1.55 -6.00
N GLY A 110 15.48 -0.86 -4.97
CA GLY A 110 16.72 -0.08 -5.04
C GLY A 110 17.15 0.41 -3.68
N PHE A 111 17.85 1.51 -3.65
CA PHE A 111 18.30 2.15 -2.41
C PHE A 111 17.86 3.60 -2.39
N CYS A 112 17.25 4.03 -1.28
CA CYS A 112 16.80 5.41 -1.15
C CYS A 112 18.02 6.36 -1.11
N PRO A 113 17.81 7.67 -1.28
CA PRO A 113 18.93 8.62 -1.25
C PRO A 113 19.80 8.55 -0.01
N GLY A 114 19.19 8.26 1.15
CA GLY A 114 19.92 8.09 2.40
C GLY A 114 20.74 6.80 2.49
N CYS A 115 20.39 5.77 1.72
CA CYS A 115 21.05 4.47 1.73
C CYS A 115 21.97 4.23 0.53
N SER A 116 21.91 5.08 -0.48
CA SER A 116 22.68 4.92 -1.73
C SER A 116 24.00 5.68 -1.72
N THR A 117 24.29 6.43 -0.68
CA THR A 117 25.54 7.18 -0.55
C THR A 117 26.52 6.52 0.39
#